data_66c24d83f2af9bbd684b3d4e7bc5cbe1
#
_entry.id   66c24d83f2af9bbd684b3d4e7bc5cbe1
#
_cell.length_a   1.000
_cell.length_b   1.000
_cell.length_c   1.000
_cell.angle_alpha   90.00
_cell.angle_beta   90.00
_cell.angle_gamma   90.00
#
_symmetry.space_group_name_H-M   'P 1'
#
loop_
_entity.id
_entity.type
_entity.pdbx_description
1 polymer ?
#
loop_
_entity_poly.entity_id
_entity_poly.type
_entity_poly.pdbx_seq_one_letter_code
_entity_poly.pdbx_strand_id
1 'polypeptide(L)'
;MISLITLSVDCRTPMDQTGLESLLLDMTRGDQEALAQLYHRTRTAVFGLALSYLKNRHDAEDVTQDTFVRAWENAPSYRPQGKPMAWLLTIARNLSLMKLREKDRTESLPEEDWALPGPDDALTTEDRTVLSAAMSVLEDEEQRIVLLHAVTGLKHREIAESLSLP
;
A
#
# COMPACT_ATOMS: atom_id res chain seq x y z
N MET A 1 33.34 -20.55 -1.65
CA MET A 1 32.65 -19.90 -0.53
C MET A 1 31.54 -19.05 -1.09
N ILE A 2 30.35 -19.57 -1.09
CA ILE A 2 29.17 -18.84 -1.56
C ILE A 2 28.56 -18.19 -0.33
N SER A 3 28.69 -16.87 -0.24
CA SER A 3 28.07 -16.07 0.80
C SER A 3 26.57 -16.07 0.58
N LEU A 4 25.85 -16.81 1.40
CA LEU A 4 24.40 -16.75 1.53
C LEU A 4 24.04 -15.36 2.05
N ILE A 5 23.72 -14.44 1.15
CA ILE A 5 22.96 -13.26 1.48
C ILE A 5 21.53 -13.72 1.67
N THR A 6 21.22 -14.15 2.87
CA THR A 6 19.84 -14.28 3.35
C THR A 6 19.23 -12.89 3.31
N LEU A 7 18.46 -12.59 2.27
CA LEU A 7 17.50 -11.50 2.31
C LEU A 7 16.39 -11.91 3.29
N SER A 8 16.67 -11.76 4.58
CA SER A 8 15.62 -11.70 5.59
C SER A 8 14.80 -10.46 5.28
N VAL A 9 13.68 -10.64 4.63
CA VAL A 9 12.60 -9.65 4.67
C VAL A 9 12.10 -9.67 6.12
N ASP A 10 12.72 -8.85 6.95
CA ASP A 10 12.32 -8.68 8.33
C ASP A 10 11.01 -7.88 8.35
N CYS A 11 9.90 -8.60 8.31
CA CYS A 11 8.54 -8.03 8.38
C CYS A 11 8.26 -7.34 9.74
N ARG A 12 9.25 -7.23 10.62
CA ARG A 12 9.11 -6.68 11.96
C ARG A 12 9.69 -5.29 12.14
N THR A 13 10.41 -4.76 11.18
CA THR A 13 10.93 -3.39 11.25
C THR A 13 9.84 -2.42 10.82
N PRO A 14 9.37 -1.53 11.73
CA PRO A 14 8.47 -0.45 11.33
C PRO A 14 9.10 0.33 10.16
N MET A 15 8.30 0.63 9.16
CA MET A 15 8.77 1.40 8.02
C MET A 15 9.40 2.72 8.50
N ASP A 16 10.61 2.99 8.06
CA ASP A 16 11.37 4.18 8.49
C ASP A 16 10.67 5.46 8.00
N GLN A 17 9.84 6.04 8.87
CA GLN A 17 9.08 7.24 8.57
C GLN A 17 10.00 8.45 8.33
N THR A 18 11.12 8.53 9.05
CA THR A 18 12.10 9.63 8.89
C THR A 18 12.75 9.59 7.51
N GLY A 19 13.15 8.41 7.06
CA GLY A 19 13.70 8.22 5.72
C GLY A 19 12.68 8.51 4.62
N LEU A 20 11.41 8.12 4.80
CA LEU A 20 10.35 8.45 3.84
C LEU A 20 10.06 9.95 3.80
N GLU A 21 10.09 10.63 4.93
CA GLU A 21 9.87 12.09 4.99
C GLU A 21 10.98 12.84 4.27
N SER A 22 12.23 12.42 4.43
CA SER A 22 13.37 12.97 3.68
C SER A 22 13.18 12.83 2.17
N LEU A 23 12.73 11.65 1.69
CA LEU A 23 12.45 11.44 0.27
C LEU A 23 11.35 12.37 -0.25
N LEU A 24 10.27 12.59 0.52
CA LEU A 24 9.23 13.54 0.12
C LEU A 24 9.77 14.98 0.02
N LEU A 25 10.63 15.38 0.93
CA LEU A 25 11.27 16.71 0.88
C LEU A 25 12.21 16.84 -0.31
N ASP A 26 12.96 15.81 -0.65
CA ASP A 26 13.84 15.81 -1.82
C ASP A 26 13.02 15.85 -3.13
N MET A 27 11.87 15.20 -3.17
CA MET A 27 10.91 15.31 -4.28
C MET A 27 10.43 16.76 -4.48
N THR A 28 10.26 17.55 -3.41
CA THR A 28 9.91 18.99 -3.55
C THR A 28 10.97 19.80 -4.29
N ARG A 29 12.19 19.31 -4.31
CA ARG A 29 13.32 19.90 -5.04
C ARG A 29 13.47 19.37 -6.46
N GLY A 30 12.58 18.48 -6.89
CA GLY A 30 12.59 17.85 -8.20
C GLY A 30 13.51 16.64 -8.33
N ASP A 31 13.89 16.02 -7.21
CA ASP A 31 14.72 14.82 -7.22
C ASP A 31 13.91 13.59 -7.63
N GLN A 32 14.12 13.12 -8.86
CA GLN A 32 13.45 11.94 -9.42
C GLN A 32 13.93 10.63 -8.76
N GLU A 33 15.18 10.59 -8.29
CA GLU A 33 15.69 9.42 -7.57
C GLU A 33 14.96 9.22 -6.25
N ALA A 34 14.61 10.32 -5.56
CA ALA A 34 13.79 10.26 -4.36
C ALA A 34 12.40 9.64 -4.62
N LEU A 35 11.77 9.95 -5.76
CA LEU A 35 10.52 9.30 -6.17
C LEU A 35 10.71 7.80 -6.41
N ALA A 36 11.79 7.40 -7.11
CA ALA A 36 12.08 5.99 -7.35
C ALA A 36 12.27 5.22 -6.04
N GLN A 37 13.00 5.79 -5.10
CA GLN A 37 13.21 5.17 -3.78
C GLN A 37 11.91 5.11 -2.97
N LEU A 38 11.08 6.15 -2.98
CA LEU A 38 9.76 6.14 -2.36
C LEU A 38 8.90 5.01 -2.94
N TYR A 39 8.87 4.89 -4.27
CA TYR A 39 8.15 3.84 -4.96
C TYR A 39 8.62 2.45 -4.51
N HIS A 40 9.92 2.17 -4.55
CA HIS A 40 10.45 0.87 -4.17
C HIS A 40 10.15 0.48 -2.73
N ARG A 41 10.17 1.43 -1.81
CA ARG A 41 9.91 1.19 -0.39
C ARG A 41 8.44 1.01 -0.05
N THR A 42 7.53 1.65 -0.80
CA THR A 42 6.13 1.78 -0.37
C THR A 42 5.11 1.17 -1.34
N ARG A 43 5.51 0.77 -2.56
CA ARG A 43 4.58 0.22 -3.57
C ARG A 43 3.75 -0.95 -3.07
N THR A 44 4.32 -1.84 -2.27
CA THR A 44 3.63 -3.02 -1.74
C THR A 44 2.48 -2.62 -0.83
N ALA A 45 2.67 -1.64 0.04
CA ALA A 45 1.63 -1.12 0.92
C ALA A 45 0.53 -0.39 0.14
N VAL A 46 0.92 0.45 -0.83
CA VAL A 46 -0.01 1.18 -1.70
C VAL A 46 -0.84 0.22 -2.54
N PHE A 47 -0.20 -0.76 -3.18
CA PHE A 47 -0.87 -1.78 -3.97
C PHE A 47 -1.82 -2.64 -3.12
N GLY A 48 -1.37 -3.09 -1.95
CA GLY A 48 -2.20 -3.87 -1.03
C GLY A 48 -3.44 -3.11 -0.60
N LEU A 49 -3.32 -1.82 -0.28
CA LEU A 49 -4.47 -0.97 0.04
C LEU A 49 -5.42 -0.84 -1.17
N ALA A 50 -4.90 -0.51 -2.34
CA ALA A 50 -5.72 -0.38 -3.56
C ALA A 50 -6.46 -1.69 -3.87
N LEU A 51 -5.76 -2.83 -3.80
CA LEU A 51 -6.34 -4.15 -4.02
C LEU A 51 -7.44 -4.48 -3.01
N SER A 52 -7.29 -4.10 -1.75
CA SER A 52 -8.31 -4.31 -0.72
C SER A 52 -9.61 -3.55 -0.98
N TYR A 53 -9.54 -2.41 -1.66
CA TYR A 53 -10.72 -1.64 -2.09
C TYR A 53 -11.31 -2.16 -3.39
N LEU A 54 -10.46 -2.38 -4.40
CA LEU A 54 -10.89 -2.60 -5.78
C LEU A 54 -11.19 -4.06 -6.09
N LYS A 55 -10.63 -5.00 -5.33
CA LYS A 55 -10.75 -6.45 -5.54
C LYS A 55 -10.37 -6.89 -6.99
N ASN A 56 -9.64 -6.06 -7.69
CA ASN A 56 -9.17 -6.29 -9.04
C ASN A 56 -7.71 -5.86 -9.18
N ARG A 57 -6.86 -6.78 -9.63
CA ARG A 57 -5.42 -6.57 -9.70
C ARG A 57 -5.04 -5.45 -10.66
N HIS A 58 -5.64 -5.45 -11.85
CA HIS A 58 -5.33 -4.46 -12.88
C HIS A 58 -5.66 -3.04 -12.43
N ASP A 59 -6.85 -2.85 -11.88
CA ASP A 59 -7.26 -1.56 -11.32
C ASP A 59 -6.37 -1.13 -10.14
N ALA A 60 -5.94 -2.09 -9.31
CA ALA A 60 -5.03 -1.81 -8.20
C ALA A 60 -3.63 -1.41 -8.69
N GLU A 61 -3.14 -2.00 -9.77
CA GLU A 61 -1.89 -1.60 -10.43
C GLU A 61 -1.99 -0.17 -10.98
N ASP A 62 -3.09 0.16 -11.67
CA ASP A 62 -3.35 1.50 -12.19
C ASP A 62 -3.37 2.54 -11.06
N VAL A 63 -4.16 2.30 -10.01
CA VAL A 63 -4.25 3.20 -8.85
C VAL A 63 -2.90 3.32 -8.14
N THR A 64 -2.10 2.26 -8.09
CA THR A 64 -0.76 2.32 -7.52
C THR A 64 0.12 3.28 -8.31
N GLN A 65 0.14 3.19 -9.63
CA GLN A 65 0.90 4.12 -10.48
C GLN A 65 0.40 5.55 -10.32
N ASP A 66 -0.91 5.76 -10.40
CA ASP A 66 -1.52 7.09 -10.24
C ASP A 66 -1.22 7.71 -8.86
N THR A 67 -1.11 6.88 -7.82
CA THR A 67 -0.74 7.34 -6.48
C THR A 67 0.65 8.00 -6.47
N PHE A 68 1.63 7.40 -7.13
CA PHE A 68 2.98 7.97 -7.18
C PHE A 68 3.08 9.18 -8.10
N VAL A 69 2.31 9.22 -9.19
CA VAL A 69 2.18 10.42 -10.02
C VAL A 69 1.58 11.57 -9.19
N ARG A 70 0.49 11.31 -8.48
CA ARG A 70 -0.13 12.32 -7.60
C ARG A 70 0.77 12.71 -6.43
N ALA A 71 1.53 11.78 -5.87
CA ALA A 71 2.49 12.08 -4.82
C ALA A 71 3.58 13.05 -5.34
N TRP A 72 4.07 12.83 -6.55
CA TRP A 72 5.02 13.74 -7.20
C TRP A 72 4.43 15.13 -7.41
N GLU A 73 3.25 15.22 -8.00
CA GLU A 73 2.55 16.48 -8.27
C GLU A 73 2.26 17.28 -6.99
N ASN A 74 1.91 16.59 -5.91
CA ASN A 74 1.54 17.18 -4.63
C ASN A 74 2.70 17.31 -3.62
N ALA A 75 3.88 16.80 -3.94
CA ALA A 75 5.04 16.91 -3.07
C ALA A 75 5.32 18.35 -2.59
N PRO A 76 5.23 19.39 -3.45
CA PRO A 76 5.42 20.76 -3.02
C PRO A 76 4.45 21.25 -1.94
N SER A 77 3.28 20.62 -1.83
CA SER A 77 2.27 20.94 -0.81
C SER A 77 2.40 20.10 0.46
N TYR A 78 3.27 19.09 0.45
CA TYR A 78 3.51 18.26 1.62
C TYR A 78 4.10 19.08 2.76
N ARG A 79 3.54 18.93 3.95
CA ARG A 79 4.07 19.52 5.17
C ARG A 79 4.63 18.44 6.06
N PRO A 80 5.91 18.56 6.49
CA PRO A 80 6.54 17.60 7.39
C PRO A 80 5.77 17.51 8.72
N GLN A 81 5.17 16.36 8.96
CA GLN A 81 4.40 16.08 10.20
C GLN A 81 4.79 14.72 10.80
N GLY A 82 5.86 14.11 10.31
CA GLY A 82 6.31 12.78 10.74
C GLY A 82 5.40 11.62 10.31
N LYS A 83 4.49 11.85 9.37
CA LYS A 83 3.52 10.85 8.90
C LYS A 83 3.50 10.71 7.37
N PRO A 84 4.65 10.52 6.71
CA PRO A 84 4.73 10.45 5.25
C PRO A 84 3.93 9.28 4.67
N MET A 85 3.95 8.13 5.35
CA MET A 85 3.22 6.95 4.89
C MET A 85 1.70 7.16 4.96
N ALA A 86 1.19 7.74 6.03
CA ALA A 86 -0.23 8.06 6.17
C ALA A 86 -0.71 9.03 5.08
N TRP A 87 0.11 10.03 4.73
CA TRP A 87 -0.17 10.95 3.64
C TRP A 87 -0.27 10.22 2.29
N LEU A 88 0.68 9.33 1.99
CA LEU A 88 0.69 8.55 0.75
C LEU A 88 -0.51 7.60 0.67
N LEU A 89 -0.84 6.91 1.76
CA LEU A 89 -2.00 6.02 1.83
C LEU A 89 -3.33 6.77 1.67
N THR A 90 -3.42 8.02 2.13
CA THR A 90 -4.60 8.87 1.92
C THR A 90 -4.81 9.16 0.42
N ILE A 91 -3.73 9.42 -0.33
CA ILE A 91 -3.81 9.58 -1.79
C ILE A 91 -4.33 8.30 -2.44
N ALA A 92 -3.72 7.15 -2.11
CA ALA A 92 -4.10 5.86 -2.65
C ALA A 92 -5.56 5.49 -2.35
N ARG A 93 -6.02 5.74 -1.12
CA ARG A 93 -7.42 5.56 -0.72
C ARG A 93 -8.37 6.40 -1.56
N ASN A 94 -8.09 7.68 -1.69
CA ASN A 94 -8.96 8.58 -2.44
C ASN A 94 -9.07 8.17 -3.91
N LEU A 95 -7.97 7.78 -4.55
CA LEU A 95 -7.97 7.26 -5.92
C LEU A 95 -8.74 5.94 -6.04
N SER A 96 -8.58 5.04 -5.08
CA SER A 96 -9.35 3.79 -5.05
C SER A 96 -10.85 4.03 -4.95
N LEU A 97 -11.27 4.95 -4.08
CA LEU A 97 -12.69 5.32 -3.95
C LEU A 97 -13.24 6.02 -5.21
N MET A 98 -12.42 6.83 -5.87
CA MET A 98 -12.81 7.41 -7.17
C MET A 98 -13.04 6.32 -8.20
N LYS A 99 -12.11 5.36 -8.33
CA LYS A 99 -12.21 4.25 -9.27
C LYS A 99 -13.43 3.37 -9.00
N LEU A 100 -13.77 3.11 -7.73
CA LEU A 100 -14.99 2.39 -7.36
C LEU A 100 -16.25 3.14 -7.82
N ARG A 101 -16.33 4.44 -7.60
CA ARG A 101 -17.49 5.25 -8.04
C ARG A 101 -17.64 5.29 -9.55
N GLU A 102 -16.53 5.24 -10.30
CA GLU A 102 -16.56 5.13 -11.76
C GLU A 102 -17.09 3.77 -12.22
N LYS A 103 -16.69 2.69 -11.53
CA LYS A 103 -17.19 1.34 -11.80
C LYS A 103 -18.68 1.19 -11.52
N ASP A 104 -19.17 1.76 -10.43
CA ASP A 104 -20.60 1.73 -10.09
C ASP A 104 -21.47 2.44 -11.15
N ARG A 105 -20.87 3.33 -11.94
CA ARG A 105 -21.56 4.01 -13.06
C ARG A 105 -21.53 3.24 -14.37
N THR A 106 -20.50 2.42 -14.57
CA THR A 106 -20.32 1.55 -15.73
C THR A 106 -20.56 0.13 -15.27
N GLU A 107 -21.73 -0.42 -15.63
CA GLU A 107 -22.26 -1.73 -15.25
C GLU A 107 -21.20 -2.81 -14.96
N SER A 108 -21.44 -3.56 -13.88
CA SER A 108 -20.64 -4.60 -13.29
C SER A 108 -20.04 -5.60 -14.29
N LEU A 109 -18.73 -5.58 -14.41
CA LEU A 109 -17.97 -6.74 -14.85
C LEU A 109 -17.82 -7.73 -13.67
N PRO A 110 -17.82 -9.05 -13.93
CA PRO A 110 -17.72 -10.06 -12.87
C PRO A 110 -16.49 -9.84 -11.99
N GLU A 111 -16.67 -10.01 -10.70
CA GLU A 111 -15.58 -10.04 -9.73
C GLU A 111 -14.60 -11.15 -10.11
N GLU A 112 -13.41 -10.77 -10.55
CA GLU A 112 -12.32 -11.72 -10.66
C GLU A 112 -11.78 -12.04 -9.28
N ASP A 113 -11.60 -13.34 -9.05
CA ASP A 113 -11.07 -13.93 -7.82
C ASP A 113 -9.74 -13.26 -7.46
N TRP A 114 -9.75 -12.42 -6.41
CA TRP A 114 -8.54 -11.76 -5.93
C TRP A 114 -7.74 -12.71 -5.04
N ALA A 115 -6.70 -13.29 -5.55
CA ALA A 115 -5.65 -13.89 -4.72
C ALA A 115 -4.64 -12.79 -4.36
N LEU A 116 -4.34 -12.62 -3.07
CA LEU A 116 -3.21 -11.79 -2.63
C LEU A 116 -1.96 -12.24 -3.39
N PRO A 117 -1.34 -11.38 -4.22
CA PRO A 117 -0.06 -11.72 -4.81
C PRO A 117 0.96 -11.65 -3.69
N GLY A 118 1.27 -12.80 -3.12
CA GLY A 118 2.46 -12.93 -2.30
C GLY A 118 3.70 -12.88 -3.18
N PRO A 119 4.86 -12.50 -2.66
CA PRO A 119 6.12 -12.82 -3.30
C PRO A 119 6.14 -14.32 -3.56
N ASP A 120 6.48 -14.72 -4.77
CA ASP A 120 6.28 -16.08 -5.29
C ASP A 120 6.92 -17.21 -4.48
N ASP A 121 7.76 -16.93 -3.48
CA ASP A 121 8.59 -17.92 -2.80
C ASP A 121 8.48 -17.99 -1.27
N ALA A 122 7.66 -17.18 -0.61
CA ALA A 122 7.70 -17.09 0.85
C ALA A 122 6.64 -17.91 1.60
N LEU A 123 5.55 -18.30 0.95
CA LEU A 123 4.46 -19.05 1.57
C LEU A 123 4.12 -20.29 0.77
N THR A 124 3.94 -21.42 1.47
CA THR A 124 3.42 -22.62 0.83
C THR A 124 1.95 -22.44 0.43
N THR A 125 1.45 -23.29 -0.47
CA THR A 125 0.03 -23.24 -0.87
C THR A 125 -0.89 -23.45 0.34
N GLU A 126 -0.47 -24.27 1.31
CA GLU A 126 -1.21 -24.52 2.55
C GLU A 126 -1.27 -23.27 3.41
N ASP A 127 -0.13 -22.56 3.59
CA ASP A 127 -0.06 -21.31 4.35
C ASP A 127 -0.94 -20.22 3.73
N ARG A 128 -0.95 -20.13 2.40
CA ARG A 128 -1.83 -19.19 1.66
C ARG A 128 -3.30 -19.49 1.89
N THR A 129 -3.68 -20.76 1.90
CA THR A 129 -5.06 -21.20 2.12
C THR A 129 -5.50 -20.86 3.55
N VAL A 130 -4.65 -21.14 4.54
CA VAL A 130 -4.93 -20.81 5.95
C VAL A 130 -5.04 -19.31 6.15
N LEU A 131 -4.12 -18.54 5.58
CA LEU A 131 -4.14 -17.07 5.66
C LEU A 131 -5.39 -16.49 4.99
N SER A 132 -5.74 -16.98 3.80
CA SER A 132 -6.95 -16.54 3.09
C SER A 132 -8.21 -16.85 3.90
N ALA A 133 -8.31 -18.06 4.47
CA ALA A 133 -9.42 -18.44 5.32
C ALA A 133 -9.50 -17.60 6.60
N ALA A 134 -8.36 -17.32 7.24
CA ALA A 134 -8.31 -16.45 8.42
C ALA A 134 -8.72 -15.01 8.09
N MET A 135 -8.27 -14.49 6.95
CA MET A 135 -8.63 -13.15 6.50
C MET A 135 -10.10 -13.03 6.09
N SER A 136 -10.70 -14.09 5.55
CA SER A 136 -12.11 -14.08 5.13
C SER A 136 -13.13 -13.96 6.28
N VAL A 137 -12.70 -14.20 7.52
CA VAL A 137 -13.52 -14.00 8.73
C VAL A 137 -13.63 -12.53 9.12
N LEU A 138 -12.68 -11.71 8.69
CA LEU A 138 -12.61 -10.29 9.00
C LEU A 138 -13.46 -9.48 8.01
N GLU A 139 -14.04 -8.38 8.50
CA GLU A 139 -14.66 -7.40 7.62
C GLU A 139 -13.62 -6.67 6.76
N ASP A 140 -14.03 -6.10 5.65
CA ASP A 140 -13.14 -5.42 4.70
C ASP A 140 -12.26 -4.34 5.35
N GLU A 141 -12.81 -3.61 6.32
CA GLU A 141 -12.06 -2.58 7.05
C GLU A 141 -11.02 -3.20 7.99
N GLU A 142 -11.39 -4.26 8.68
CA GLU A 142 -10.48 -5.01 9.55
C GLU A 142 -9.34 -5.64 8.75
N GLN A 143 -9.64 -6.23 7.59
CA GLN A 143 -8.64 -6.76 6.67
C GLN A 143 -7.63 -5.69 6.25
N ARG A 144 -8.10 -4.48 5.92
CA ARG A 144 -7.22 -3.34 5.55
C ARG A 144 -6.33 -2.93 6.70
N ILE A 145 -6.87 -2.85 7.92
CA ILE A 145 -6.09 -2.49 9.12
C ILE A 145 -4.99 -3.52 9.36
N VAL A 146 -5.32 -4.80 9.34
CA VAL A 146 -4.35 -5.89 9.55
C VAL A 146 -3.28 -5.88 8.46
N LEU A 147 -3.68 -5.75 7.20
CA LEU A 147 -2.76 -5.68 6.07
C LEU A 147 -1.79 -4.51 6.19
N LEU A 148 -2.30 -3.31 6.44
CA LEU A 148 -1.47 -2.12 6.56
C LEU A 148 -0.55 -2.18 7.77
N HIS A 149 -1.03 -2.67 8.90
CA HIS A 149 -0.19 -2.87 10.08
C HIS A 149 0.96 -3.84 9.79
N ALA A 150 0.66 -4.98 9.16
CA ALA A 150 1.66 -6.00 8.83
C ALA A 150 2.72 -5.50 7.82
N VAL A 151 2.31 -4.73 6.81
CA VAL A 151 3.20 -4.28 5.73
C VAL A 151 3.97 -3.01 6.10
N THR A 152 3.36 -2.08 6.83
CA THR A 152 3.96 -0.77 7.12
C THR A 152 4.48 -0.62 8.55
N GLY A 153 4.03 -1.48 9.48
CA GLY A 153 4.30 -1.31 10.90
C GLY A 153 3.66 -0.07 11.53
N LEU A 154 2.77 0.61 10.82
CA LEU A 154 2.02 1.76 11.35
C LEU A 154 1.15 1.34 12.53
N LYS A 155 1.00 2.24 13.48
CA LYS A 155 0.08 2.04 14.61
C LYS A 155 -1.37 2.08 14.11
N HIS A 156 -2.25 1.32 14.75
CA HIS A 156 -3.68 1.26 14.38
C HIS A 156 -4.32 2.64 14.29
N ARG A 157 -3.94 3.57 15.17
CA ARG A 157 -4.42 4.96 15.15
C ARG A 157 -4.00 5.70 13.88
N GLU A 158 -2.76 5.53 13.43
CA GLU A 158 -2.26 6.17 12.20
C GLU A 158 -2.95 5.59 10.96
N ILE A 159 -3.23 4.29 10.99
CA ILE A 159 -4.00 3.62 9.94
C ILE A 159 -5.44 4.15 9.92
N ALA A 160 -6.10 4.22 11.07
CA ALA A 160 -7.45 4.76 11.19
C ALA A 160 -7.55 6.20 10.67
N GLU A 161 -6.59 7.06 11.03
CA GLU A 161 -6.51 8.43 10.51
C GLU A 161 -6.36 8.44 8.97
N SER A 162 -5.48 7.60 8.39
CA SER A 162 -5.26 7.54 6.94
C SER A 162 -6.45 6.98 6.18
N LEU A 163 -7.20 6.07 6.79
CA LEU A 163 -8.42 5.49 6.21
C LEU A 163 -9.69 6.28 6.56
N SER A 164 -9.58 7.37 7.33
CA SER A 164 -10.71 8.16 7.82
C SER A 164 -11.76 7.31 8.56
N LEU A 165 -11.29 6.33 9.31
CA LEU A 165 -12.12 5.51 10.20
C LEU A 165 -12.36 6.24 11.51
N PRO A 166 -13.54 6.01 12.17
CA PRO A 166 -13.86 6.62 13.44
C PRO A 166 -12.96 6.18 14.58
#